data_32fc26ef0208ca57a27476e21b8d59f7
#
_entry.id   32fc26ef0208ca57a27476e21b8d59f7
#
_cell.length_a   1.000
_cell.length_b   1.000
_cell.length_c   1.000
_cell.angle_alpha   90.00
_cell.angle_beta   90.00
_cell.angle_gamma   90.00
#
_symmetry.space_group_name_H-M   'P 1'
#
loop_
_entity.id
_entity.type
_entity.pdbx_description
1 polymer ?
#
loop_
_entity_poly.entity_id
_entity_poly.type
_entity_poly.pdbx_seq_one_letter_code
_entity_poly.pdbx_strand_id
1 'polypeptide(L)'
;DKIGVNFKQISTKDLYSNKTSPPVPFTIPLENCSDAVFKTVSVTFSGIESTELPNHLIINPVSPSSASGVAIGLKESNGSAIELNKPTTAENIANGSMDLTFQAWVAGEPTALQNGDITLGPFTATANYTLTYQ
;
A
#
# COMPACT_ATOMS: atom_id res chain seq x y z
N ASP A 1 12.35 5.74 2.83
CA ASP A 1 12.19 4.59 3.72
C ASP A 1 11.18 3.59 3.16
N LYS A 2 11.20 2.40 3.71
CA LYS A 2 10.34 1.31 3.28
C LYS A 2 9.42 0.89 4.42
N ILE A 3 8.23 0.40 4.05
CA ILE A 3 7.25 -0.08 5.02
C ILE A 3 6.85 -1.51 4.67
N GLY A 4 6.69 -2.35 5.69
CA GLY A 4 6.21 -3.71 5.53
C GLY A 4 4.77 -3.82 6.00
N VAL A 5 3.97 -4.62 5.28
CA VAL A 5 2.58 -4.87 5.63
C VAL A 5 2.35 -6.38 5.63
N ASN A 6 1.75 -6.89 6.70
CA ASN A 6 1.39 -8.30 6.79
C ASN A 6 -0.08 -8.46 6.44
N PHE A 7 -0.36 -9.06 5.28
CA PHE A 7 -1.72 -9.29 4.81
C PHE A 7 -2.37 -10.53 5.45
N LYS A 8 -1.61 -11.30 6.24
CA LYS A 8 -2.09 -12.54 6.82
C LYS A 8 -2.47 -13.53 5.73
N GLN A 9 -3.53 -14.31 5.94
CA GLN A 9 -3.98 -15.24 4.91
C GLN A 9 -4.89 -14.55 3.92
N ILE A 10 -4.62 -14.77 2.63
CA ILE A 10 -5.42 -14.22 1.54
C ILE A 10 -6.10 -15.37 0.83
N SER A 11 -7.40 -15.22 0.57
CA SER A 11 -8.22 -16.23 -0.07
C SER A 11 -8.38 -15.92 -1.56
N THR A 12 -8.15 -16.91 -2.42
CA THR A 12 -8.44 -16.77 -3.85
C THR A 12 -9.93 -16.47 -4.06
N LYS A 13 -10.79 -17.03 -3.22
CA LYS A 13 -12.23 -16.76 -3.29
C LYS A 13 -12.53 -15.27 -3.16
N ASP A 14 -11.88 -14.60 -2.22
CA ASP A 14 -12.05 -13.15 -2.05
C ASP A 14 -11.61 -12.39 -3.30
N LEU A 15 -10.49 -12.80 -3.88
CA LEU A 15 -9.96 -12.13 -5.07
C LEU A 15 -10.88 -12.30 -6.26
N TYR A 16 -11.41 -13.50 -6.48
CA TYR A 16 -12.33 -13.74 -7.60
C TYR A 16 -13.71 -13.12 -7.37
N SER A 17 -14.20 -13.11 -6.12
CA SER A 17 -15.51 -12.54 -5.80
C SER A 17 -15.50 -11.03 -5.74
N ASN A 18 -14.46 -10.44 -5.13
CA ASN A 18 -14.42 -9.02 -4.81
C ASN A 18 -13.31 -8.27 -5.52
N LYS A 19 -12.46 -8.95 -6.26
CA LYS A 19 -11.26 -8.46 -6.94
C LYS A 19 -10.13 -8.08 -5.99
N THR A 20 -10.41 -7.93 -4.71
CA THR A 20 -9.42 -7.55 -3.70
C THR A 20 -9.61 -8.37 -2.43
N SER A 21 -8.53 -8.47 -1.67
CA SER A 21 -8.59 -8.92 -0.28
C SER A 21 -9.14 -7.80 0.59
N PRO A 22 -9.61 -8.10 1.82
CA PRO A 22 -9.94 -7.05 2.77
C PRO A 22 -8.72 -6.16 3.03
N PRO A 23 -8.91 -4.84 3.15
CA PRO A 23 -7.79 -3.95 3.43
C PRO A 23 -7.26 -4.15 4.84
N VAL A 24 -5.95 -3.99 5.01
CA VAL A 24 -5.30 -4.01 6.32
C VAL A 24 -4.63 -2.67 6.58
N PRO A 25 -4.71 -2.17 7.81
CA PRO A 25 -4.05 -0.91 8.14
C PRO A 25 -2.54 -1.09 8.30
N PHE A 26 -1.80 -0.05 7.98
CA PHE A 26 -0.41 0.06 8.34
C PHE A 26 -0.10 1.50 8.75
N THR A 27 0.95 1.66 9.53
CA THR A 27 1.25 2.93 10.19
C THR A 27 2.70 3.31 9.97
N ILE A 28 2.93 4.60 9.69
CA ILE A 28 4.26 5.19 9.66
C ILE A 28 4.36 6.02 10.94
N PRO A 29 5.17 5.57 11.92
CA PRO A 29 5.33 6.34 13.16
C PRO A 29 6.29 7.50 12.94
N LEU A 30 5.92 8.66 13.46
CA LEU A 30 6.76 9.86 13.47
C LEU A 30 7.09 10.21 14.90
N GLU A 31 8.36 10.46 15.18
CA GLU A 31 8.83 10.82 16.50
C GLU A 31 9.47 12.20 16.48
N ASN A 32 9.55 12.82 17.65
CA ASN A 32 10.18 14.13 17.81
C ASN A 32 9.54 15.19 16.91
N CYS A 33 8.22 15.11 16.71
CA CYS A 33 7.49 16.06 15.91
C CYS A 33 7.37 17.40 16.62
N SER A 34 7.36 18.49 15.85
CA SER A 34 7.14 19.82 16.37
C SER A 34 6.37 20.63 15.33
N ASP A 35 5.35 21.35 15.79
CA ASP A 35 4.58 22.28 14.96
C ASP A 35 5.16 23.70 14.95
N ALA A 36 6.39 23.88 15.49
CA ALA A 36 7.00 25.19 15.59
C ALA A 36 7.41 25.75 14.23
N VAL A 37 7.88 24.90 13.32
CA VAL A 37 8.35 25.31 11.98
C VAL A 37 7.36 24.90 10.91
N PHE A 38 7.00 23.61 10.87
CA PHE A 38 6.07 23.08 9.91
C PHE A 38 4.73 22.75 10.58
N LYS A 39 3.63 22.97 9.87
CA LYS A 39 2.30 22.75 10.41
C LYS A 39 1.67 21.46 9.92
N THR A 40 2.08 20.97 8.75
CA THR A 40 1.51 19.78 8.14
C THR A 40 2.57 18.84 7.61
N VAL A 41 2.18 17.58 7.45
CA VAL A 41 3.00 16.54 6.84
C VAL A 41 2.13 15.73 5.89
N SER A 42 2.71 15.37 4.74
CA SER A 42 2.09 14.45 3.80
C SER A 42 3.10 13.37 3.40
N VAL A 43 2.61 12.30 2.80
CA VAL A 43 3.43 11.16 2.38
C VAL A 43 3.30 10.98 0.88
N THR A 44 4.42 10.71 0.21
CA THR A 44 4.43 10.32 -1.19
C THR A 44 4.97 8.90 -1.28
N PHE A 45 4.15 7.99 -1.79
CA PHE A 45 4.57 6.60 -1.99
C PHE A 45 5.06 6.41 -3.43
N SER A 46 6.10 5.61 -3.59
CA SER A 46 6.65 5.28 -4.90
C SER A 46 7.07 3.81 -4.94
N GLY A 47 7.17 3.28 -6.14
CA GLY A 47 7.57 1.91 -6.38
C GLY A 47 7.26 1.54 -7.83
N ILE A 48 7.46 0.27 -8.17
CA ILE A 48 7.17 -0.20 -9.52
C ILE A 48 5.67 -0.48 -9.63
N GLU A 49 5.03 0.20 -10.57
CA GLU A 49 3.59 0.11 -10.78
C GLU A 49 3.22 -1.11 -11.61
N SER A 50 2.10 -1.76 -11.26
CA SER A 50 1.52 -2.82 -12.07
C SER A 50 1.12 -2.27 -13.44
N THR A 51 1.36 -3.05 -14.50
CA THR A 51 0.97 -2.64 -15.85
C THR A 51 -0.54 -2.73 -16.07
N GLU A 52 -1.25 -3.55 -15.29
CA GLU A 52 -2.69 -3.76 -15.45
C GLU A 52 -3.52 -2.96 -14.46
N LEU A 53 -2.94 -2.61 -13.30
CA LEU A 53 -3.65 -1.91 -12.23
C LEU A 53 -2.95 -0.60 -11.93
N PRO A 54 -3.46 0.54 -12.43
CA PRO A 54 -2.86 1.84 -12.11
C PRO A 54 -2.80 2.09 -10.61
N ASN A 55 -1.71 2.70 -10.17
CA ASN A 55 -1.47 3.05 -8.77
C ASN A 55 -1.39 1.85 -7.82
N HIS A 56 -1.14 0.67 -8.37
CA HIS A 56 -0.87 -0.54 -7.58
C HIS A 56 0.58 -0.95 -7.79
N LEU A 57 1.18 -1.46 -6.72
CA LEU A 57 2.59 -1.90 -6.74
C LEU A 57 2.68 -3.35 -7.17
N ILE A 58 3.70 -3.68 -7.96
CA ILE A 58 3.99 -5.08 -8.24
C ILE A 58 4.45 -5.80 -6.98
N ILE A 59 4.30 -7.13 -6.98
CA ILE A 59 4.89 -7.95 -5.93
C ILE A 59 6.26 -8.43 -6.37
N ASN A 60 7.11 -8.77 -5.38
CA ASN A 60 8.44 -9.33 -5.60
C ASN A 60 8.39 -10.82 -5.30
N PRO A 61 8.57 -11.71 -6.29
CA PRO A 61 8.61 -13.14 -6.03
C PRO A 61 9.78 -13.49 -5.13
N VAL A 62 9.56 -14.37 -4.15
CA VAL A 62 10.63 -14.84 -3.24
C VAL A 62 11.03 -16.27 -3.53
N SER A 63 10.27 -16.98 -4.37
CA SER A 63 10.55 -18.36 -4.77
C SER A 63 9.73 -18.71 -6.01
N PRO A 64 10.01 -19.86 -6.67
CA PRO A 64 9.17 -20.28 -7.80
C PRO A 64 7.70 -20.52 -7.44
N SER A 65 7.40 -20.75 -6.15
CA SER A 65 6.01 -20.93 -5.68
C SER A 65 5.38 -19.64 -5.16
N SER A 66 5.97 -18.49 -5.46
CA SER A 66 5.43 -17.19 -5.04
C SER A 66 4.09 -16.90 -5.69
N ALA A 67 3.34 -15.99 -5.06
CA ALA A 67 2.10 -15.50 -5.61
C ALA A 67 2.31 -14.88 -7.00
N SER A 68 1.28 -14.94 -7.83
CA SER A 68 1.29 -14.32 -9.16
C SER A 68 -0.13 -13.86 -9.52
N GLY A 69 -0.20 -12.89 -10.43
CA GLY A 69 -1.47 -12.34 -10.89
C GLY A 69 -2.09 -11.34 -9.93
N VAL A 70 -1.31 -10.77 -9.03
CA VAL A 70 -1.78 -9.84 -8.01
C VAL A 70 -0.87 -8.62 -7.93
N ALA A 71 -1.42 -7.54 -7.38
CA ALA A 71 -0.69 -6.31 -7.11
C ALA A 71 -1.21 -5.69 -5.81
N ILE A 72 -0.51 -4.71 -5.28
CA ILE A 72 -0.82 -4.12 -3.98
C ILE A 72 -1.40 -2.72 -4.18
N GLY A 73 -2.60 -2.50 -3.66
CA GLY A 73 -3.23 -1.18 -3.65
C GLY A 73 -3.09 -0.49 -2.31
N LEU A 74 -3.12 0.85 -2.33
CA LEU A 74 -2.98 1.68 -1.15
C LEU A 74 -4.11 2.71 -1.11
N LYS A 75 -4.58 3.03 0.10
CA LYS A 75 -5.52 4.14 0.28
C LYS A 75 -5.32 4.78 1.65
N GLU A 76 -5.81 6.00 1.78
CA GLU A 76 -5.81 6.71 3.06
C GLU A 76 -6.85 6.09 3.98
N SER A 77 -6.70 6.30 5.29
CA SER A 77 -7.60 5.70 6.25
C SER A 77 -9.05 6.19 6.11
N ASN A 78 -9.26 7.35 5.51
CA ASN A 78 -10.60 7.87 5.22
C ASN A 78 -11.20 7.28 3.93
N GLY A 79 -10.49 6.39 3.23
CA GLY A 79 -10.95 5.78 1.99
C GLY A 79 -10.50 6.47 0.72
N SER A 80 -9.81 7.61 0.82
CA SER A 80 -9.31 8.31 -0.37
C SER A 80 -8.23 7.49 -1.07
N ALA A 81 -8.31 7.40 -2.39
CA ALA A 81 -7.33 6.67 -3.18
C ALA A 81 -5.95 7.35 -3.09
N ILE A 82 -4.90 6.53 -3.00
CA ILE A 82 -3.53 7.01 -3.05
C ILE A 82 -3.00 6.78 -4.46
N GLU A 83 -2.49 7.85 -5.07
CA GLU A 83 -1.78 7.76 -6.34
C GLU A 83 -0.29 7.69 -6.08
N LEU A 84 0.40 6.82 -6.78
CA LEU A 84 1.86 6.70 -6.66
C LEU A 84 2.51 7.99 -7.18
N ASN A 85 3.56 8.40 -6.50
CA ASN A 85 4.35 9.59 -6.84
C ASN A 85 3.61 10.91 -6.65
N LYS A 86 2.51 10.90 -5.91
CA LYS A 86 1.78 12.11 -5.52
C LYS A 86 1.57 12.13 -4.01
N PRO A 87 1.62 13.31 -3.39
CA PRO A 87 1.42 13.38 -1.93
C PRO A 87 0.00 13.02 -1.53
N THR A 88 -0.10 12.37 -0.38
CA THR A 88 -1.39 12.13 0.28
C THR A 88 -1.92 13.44 0.89
N THR A 89 -3.13 13.38 1.44
CA THR A 89 -3.69 14.52 2.13
C THR A 89 -2.78 14.94 3.28
N ALA A 90 -2.49 16.25 3.36
CA ALA A 90 -1.66 16.78 4.43
C ALA A 90 -2.38 16.67 5.76
N GLU A 91 -1.66 16.22 6.79
CA GLU A 91 -2.18 16.09 8.15
C GLU A 91 -1.47 17.09 9.06
N ASN A 92 -2.21 17.58 10.06
CA ASN A 92 -1.64 18.50 11.03
C ASN A 92 -0.61 17.78 11.88
N ILE A 93 0.53 18.45 12.10
CA ILE A 93 1.58 17.89 12.93
C ILE A 93 1.23 18.07 14.40
N ALA A 94 1.27 16.95 15.15
CA ALA A 94 1.17 16.98 16.59
C ALA A 94 2.57 17.03 17.20
N ASN A 95 2.73 17.75 18.32
CA ASN A 95 4.01 17.76 19.03
C ASN A 95 4.26 16.40 19.68
N GLY A 96 5.51 15.95 19.64
CA GLY A 96 5.93 14.67 20.20
C GLY A 96 5.85 13.57 19.16
N SER A 97 5.10 12.53 19.45
CA SER A 97 4.94 11.39 18.54
C SER A 97 3.58 11.45 17.86
N MET A 98 3.52 11.03 16.60
CA MET A 98 2.24 10.86 15.90
C MET A 98 2.37 9.70 14.91
N ASP A 99 1.23 9.13 14.52
CA ASP A 99 1.18 8.06 13.55
C ASP A 99 0.43 8.52 12.31
N LEU A 100 0.98 8.17 11.14
CA LEU A 100 0.29 8.33 9.87
C LEU A 100 -0.21 6.94 9.47
N THR A 101 -1.54 6.77 9.38
CA THR A 101 -2.15 5.47 9.14
C THR A 101 -2.78 5.41 7.76
N PHE A 102 -2.52 4.32 7.07
CA PHE A 102 -3.00 4.04 5.72
C PHE A 102 -3.54 2.62 5.66
N GLN A 103 -4.09 2.23 4.53
CA GLN A 103 -4.57 0.87 4.30
C GLN A 103 -3.97 0.31 3.03
N ALA A 104 -3.75 -1.01 3.02
CA ALA A 104 -3.25 -1.72 1.85
C ALA A 104 -4.08 -2.99 1.64
N TRP A 105 -4.17 -3.42 0.38
CA TRP A 105 -4.85 -4.66 0.02
C TRP A 105 -4.13 -5.34 -1.11
N VAL A 106 -4.45 -6.63 -1.32
CA VAL A 106 -4.01 -7.38 -2.49
C VAL A 106 -5.14 -7.35 -3.51
N ALA A 107 -4.83 -6.97 -4.73
CA ALA A 107 -5.80 -6.92 -5.82
C ALA A 107 -5.45 -7.94 -6.90
N GLY A 108 -6.46 -8.60 -7.45
CA GLY A 108 -6.24 -9.48 -8.61
C GLY A 108 -6.08 -8.66 -9.88
N GLU A 109 -5.06 -8.99 -10.67
CA GLU A 109 -4.89 -8.33 -11.97
C GLU A 109 -5.96 -8.84 -12.94
N PRO A 110 -6.52 -7.94 -13.78
CA PRO A 110 -7.67 -8.31 -14.62
C PRO A 110 -7.46 -9.54 -15.50
N THR A 111 -6.30 -9.67 -16.13
CA THR A 111 -6.04 -10.83 -17.00
C THR A 111 -6.02 -12.13 -16.18
N ALA A 112 -5.39 -12.12 -15.02
CA ALA A 112 -5.34 -13.29 -14.14
C ALA A 112 -6.72 -13.66 -13.60
N LEU A 113 -7.53 -12.65 -13.24
CA LEU A 113 -8.90 -12.89 -12.80
C LEU A 113 -9.73 -13.53 -13.90
N GLN A 114 -9.62 -13.02 -15.12
CA GLN A 114 -10.37 -13.51 -16.27
C GLN A 114 -10.00 -14.95 -16.62
N ASN A 115 -8.72 -15.28 -16.54
CA ASN A 115 -8.20 -16.59 -16.94
C ASN A 115 -8.15 -17.61 -15.81
N GLY A 116 -8.48 -17.22 -14.57
CA GLY A 116 -8.38 -18.10 -13.42
C GLY A 116 -6.93 -18.44 -13.06
N ASP A 117 -6.01 -17.52 -13.31
CA ASP A 117 -4.56 -17.76 -13.19
C ASP A 117 -3.93 -17.17 -11.93
N ILE A 118 -4.73 -16.76 -10.94
CA ILE A 118 -4.16 -16.27 -9.69
C ILE A 118 -3.58 -17.44 -8.91
N THR A 119 -2.31 -17.32 -8.57
CA THR A 119 -1.62 -18.25 -7.69
C THR A 119 -1.29 -17.53 -6.39
N LEU A 120 -1.63 -18.14 -5.25
CA LEU A 120 -1.23 -17.63 -3.95
C LEU A 120 0.03 -18.34 -3.49
N GLY A 121 0.85 -17.59 -2.77
CA GLY A 121 2.11 -18.07 -2.24
C GLY A 121 2.83 -16.91 -1.57
N PRO A 122 4.04 -17.13 -1.05
CA PRO A 122 4.78 -16.06 -0.39
C PRO A 122 5.19 -14.99 -1.40
N PHE A 123 5.18 -13.75 -0.95
CA PHE A 123 5.67 -12.63 -1.75
C PHE A 123 6.06 -11.49 -0.82
N THR A 124 6.82 -10.55 -1.39
CA THR A 124 7.04 -9.25 -0.77
C THR A 124 6.62 -8.18 -1.77
N ALA A 125 6.35 -7.00 -1.27
CA ALA A 125 6.15 -5.82 -2.09
C ALA A 125 6.94 -4.68 -1.48
N THR A 126 7.52 -3.84 -2.32
CA THR A 126 8.34 -2.74 -1.87
C THR A 126 7.68 -1.43 -2.25
N ALA A 127 7.41 -0.59 -1.25
CA ALA A 127 7.06 0.79 -1.45
C ALA A 127 8.09 1.64 -0.74
N ASN A 128 8.57 2.67 -1.42
CA ASN A 128 9.35 3.71 -0.80
C ASN A 128 8.40 4.84 -0.44
N TYR A 129 8.68 5.55 0.64
CA TYR A 129 7.90 6.72 0.99
C TYR A 129 8.79 7.89 1.33
N THR A 130 8.30 9.08 1.04
CA THR A 130 8.95 10.34 1.35
C THR A 130 7.98 11.20 2.14
N LEU A 131 8.47 11.81 3.21
CA LEU A 131 7.68 12.73 4.02
C LEU A 131 7.91 14.15 3.53
N THR A 132 6.84 14.92 3.38
CA THR A 132 6.91 16.32 2.99
C THR A 132 6.27 17.16 4.09
N TYR A 133 7.03 18.09 4.62
CA TYR A 133 6.59 18.99 5.69
C TYR A 133 6.33 20.37 5.13
N GLN A 134 5.22 20.98 5.56
CA GLN A 134 4.85 22.33 5.16
C GLN A 134 4.34 23.16 6.31
#